data_5c3a9fae4f2e054fc2518b1dc8c09570
#
_entry.id   5c3a9fae4f2e054fc2518b1dc8c09570
#
_cell.length_a   1.000
_cell.length_b   1.000
_cell.length_c   1.000
_cell.angle_alpha   90.00
_cell.angle_beta   90.00
_cell.angle_gamma   90.00
#
_symmetry.space_group_name_H-M   'P 1'
#
loop_
_entity.id
_entity.type
_entity.pdbx_description
1 polymer ?
#
loop_
_entity_poly.entity_id
_entity_poly.type
_entity_poly.pdbx_seq_one_letter_code
_entity_poly.pdbx_strand_id
1 'polypeptide(L)'
;MKKFYTLVLMLLPFLGVQAQISIDEVKAEQRAEFRDSVKTTSADTEYYNEARYRAERAAIRKERNFLEIGAAVQGTLSSYNDAWIATSGGDNAIAVMATARLHHIFTKEKFTIETKFDAKFGYNRMNVEYDDGTDEGIWFKNQDEFAISTAPAYKFSKNWNFGSILKFRSQFANGYVSRTEQESMHRKSRFLSPGYFDVSVGFTYNCPLERFPVKVNLSPIAMSATFNESGSVRENGYLYGIENPAESSLWEGGSSLQIDFDRTWGKNGWFRYRTTLYSFFGWITSLAQDNKFRKFDEYTDAMDRWSNPDDKSIGHEMGDKPHLAVHPTVRWENTLEIKATKYISTNINFQLYYNRAQCYDVQLQTLLTVGLSYTFKNK
;
A
#
# COMPACT_ATOMS: atom_id res chain seq x y z
N MET A 1 -11.21 -16.57 -12.99
CA MET A 1 -10.42 -17.37 -12.03
C MET A 1 -9.22 -18.09 -12.67
N LYS A 2 -9.36 -18.91 -13.73
CA LYS A 2 -8.21 -19.62 -14.35
C LYS A 2 -7.08 -18.71 -14.85
N LYS A 3 -7.40 -17.51 -15.37
CA LYS A 3 -6.39 -16.55 -15.89
C LYS A 3 -5.58 -15.84 -14.79
N PHE A 4 -6.17 -15.64 -13.62
CA PHE A 4 -5.50 -15.01 -12.47
C PHE A 4 -4.45 -15.93 -11.84
N TYR A 5 -4.78 -17.22 -11.68
CA TYR A 5 -3.81 -18.21 -11.19
C TYR A 5 -2.62 -18.37 -12.11
N THR A 6 -2.82 -18.20 -13.41
CA THR A 6 -1.73 -18.27 -14.40
C THR A 6 -0.76 -17.09 -14.26
N LEU A 7 -1.25 -15.88 -13.94
CA LEU A 7 -0.40 -14.71 -13.73
C LEU A 7 0.38 -14.80 -12.41
N VAL A 8 -0.27 -15.24 -11.34
CA VAL A 8 0.37 -15.46 -10.03
C VAL A 8 1.38 -16.61 -10.11
N LEU A 9 1.07 -17.67 -10.88
CA LEU A 9 1.99 -18.80 -11.06
C LEU A 9 3.20 -18.42 -11.94
N MET A 10 3.06 -17.47 -12.87
CA MET A 10 4.20 -16.98 -13.66
C MET A 10 5.15 -16.06 -12.85
N LEU A 11 4.68 -15.42 -11.77
CA LEU A 11 5.53 -14.62 -10.88
C LEU A 11 6.25 -15.45 -9.81
N LEU A 12 5.71 -16.61 -9.45
CA LEU A 12 6.34 -17.52 -8.47
C LEU A 12 7.70 -18.11 -8.91
N PRO A 13 7.96 -18.47 -10.18
CA PRO A 13 9.28 -18.98 -10.56
C PRO A 13 10.39 -17.95 -10.47
N PHE A 14 10.09 -16.63 -10.53
CA PHE A 14 11.11 -15.60 -10.33
C PHE A 14 11.59 -15.49 -8.89
N LEU A 15 10.81 -15.92 -7.90
CA LEU A 15 11.21 -15.95 -6.50
C LEU A 15 12.01 -17.21 -6.12
N GLY A 16 11.85 -18.31 -6.86
CA GLY A 16 12.49 -19.60 -6.58
C GLY A 16 13.89 -19.77 -7.20
N VAL A 17 14.19 -19.08 -8.30
CA VAL A 17 15.45 -19.27 -9.06
C VAL A 17 16.67 -18.67 -8.35
N GLN A 18 16.49 -17.72 -7.43
CA GLN A 18 17.63 -17.09 -6.72
C GLN A 18 18.21 -17.93 -5.57
N ALA A 19 17.50 -18.95 -5.10
CA ALA A 19 17.96 -19.77 -3.97
C ALA A 19 18.86 -20.96 -4.38
N GLN A 20 18.82 -21.41 -5.63
CA GLN A 20 19.52 -22.61 -6.08
C GLN A 20 20.86 -22.35 -6.78
N ILE A 21 21.12 -21.15 -7.30
CA ILE A 21 22.30 -20.89 -8.14
C ILE A 21 23.61 -20.79 -7.33
N SER A 22 23.59 -20.61 -6.02
CA SER A 22 24.82 -20.27 -5.29
C SER A 22 25.59 -21.45 -4.66
N ILE A 23 24.99 -22.64 -4.57
CA ILE A 23 25.62 -23.74 -3.82
C ILE A 23 26.44 -24.66 -4.72
N ASP A 24 25.99 -24.89 -5.92
CA ASP A 24 26.68 -25.84 -6.84
C ASP A 24 27.79 -25.17 -7.66
N GLU A 25 27.62 -23.91 -8.08
CA GLU A 25 28.72 -23.17 -8.73
C GLU A 25 29.91 -22.93 -7.79
N VAL A 26 29.66 -22.52 -6.55
CA VAL A 26 30.73 -22.33 -5.56
C VAL A 26 31.42 -23.64 -5.22
N LYS A 27 30.69 -24.78 -5.23
CA LYS A 27 31.33 -26.11 -5.05
C LYS A 27 32.10 -26.57 -6.28
N ALA A 28 31.69 -26.18 -7.48
CA ALA A 28 32.34 -26.52 -8.72
C ALA A 28 33.66 -25.70 -8.91
N GLU A 29 33.63 -24.40 -8.65
CA GLU A 29 34.82 -23.54 -8.71
C GLU A 29 35.84 -23.94 -7.63
N GLN A 30 35.40 -24.21 -6.40
CA GLN A 30 36.32 -24.70 -5.35
C GLN A 30 36.90 -26.08 -5.65
N ARG A 31 36.21 -26.97 -6.37
CA ARG A 31 36.76 -28.25 -6.83
C ARG A 31 37.74 -28.09 -7.98
N ALA A 32 37.55 -27.09 -8.85
CA ALA A 32 38.51 -26.76 -9.91
C ALA A 32 39.82 -26.16 -9.34
N GLU A 33 39.72 -25.20 -8.45
CA GLU A 33 40.88 -24.63 -7.74
C GLU A 33 41.67 -25.69 -6.91
N PHE A 34 40.97 -26.65 -6.31
CA PHE A 34 41.57 -27.73 -5.55
C PHE A 34 42.38 -28.72 -6.40
N ARG A 35 42.05 -28.85 -7.67
CA ARG A 35 42.79 -29.71 -8.61
C ARG A 35 44.06 -29.07 -9.19
N ASP A 36 44.04 -27.74 -9.34
CA ASP A 36 45.20 -27.02 -9.86
C ASP A 36 46.24 -26.68 -8.77
N SER A 37 45.84 -26.62 -7.50
CA SER A 37 46.75 -26.29 -6.38
C SER A 37 47.65 -27.45 -5.92
N VAL A 38 47.43 -28.66 -6.41
CA VAL A 38 48.26 -29.84 -6.04
C VAL A 38 49.64 -29.83 -6.68
N LYS A 39 49.99 -28.85 -7.53
CA LYS A 39 51.28 -28.80 -8.24
C LYS A 39 52.34 -27.84 -7.65
N THR A 40 52.08 -27.15 -6.58
CA THR A 40 53.08 -26.29 -5.93
C THR A 40 53.26 -26.65 -4.45
N THR A 41 54.43 -27.13 -4.13
CA THR A 41 54.93 -27.43 -2.80
C THR A 41 55.17 -26.17 -1.96
N SER A 42 54.12 -25.49 -1.63
CA SER A 42 54.05 -24.61 -0.46
C SER A 42 52.68 -24.81 0.16
N ALA A 43 52.68 -25.54 1.27
CA ALA A 43 51.48 -25.77 2.04
C ALA A 43 51.07 -24.48 2.75
N ASP A 44 50.48 -23.56 2.00
CA ASP A 44 49.60 -22.57 2.59
C ASP A 44 48.23 -23.27 2.74
N THR A 45 48.17 -24.11 3.76
CA THR A 45 46.93 -24.71 4.23
C THR A 45 46.07 -23.62 4.82
N GLU A 46 45.44 -22.80 4.00
CA GLU A 46 44.19 -22.18 4.43
C GLU A 46 43.18 -23.30 4.60
N TYR A 47 43.22 -23.91 5.77
CA TYR A 47 42.23 -24.86 6.18
C TYR A 47 40.84 -24.24 5.97
N TYR A 48 39.99 -24.86 5.14
CA TYR A 48 38.58 -24.54 5.02
C TYR A 48 37.98 -24.61 6.44
N ASN A 49 37.85 -23.45 7.06
CA ASN A 49 37.26 -23.32 8.36
C ASN A 49 35.74 -23.02 8.11
N GLU A 50 34.94 -24.04 8.27
CA GLU A 50 33.48 -23.92 8.08
C GLU A 50 32.88 -22.79 8.92
N ALA A 51 33.39 -22.56 10.13
CA ALA A 51 32.93 -21.47 10.99
C ALA A 51 33.31 -20.08 10.38
N ARG A 52 34.50 -19.91 9.83
CA ARG A 52 34.95 -18.69 9.14
C ARG A 52 34.06 -18.45 7.89
N TYR A 53 33.85 -19.46 7.07
CA TYR A 53 32.99 -19.39 5.88
C TYR A 53 31.56 -19.02 6.23
N ARG A 54 30.98 -19.62 7.27
CA ARG A 54 29.65 -19.26 7.77
C ARG A 54 29.59 -17.82 8.28
N ALA A 55 30.62 -17.36 8.99
CA ALA A 55 30.72 -15.99 9.47
C ALA A 55 30.86 -14.98 8.33
N GLU A 56 31.68 -15.25 7.32
CA GLU A 56 31.83 -14.41 6.14
C GLU A 56 30.50 -14.31 5.33
N ARG A 57 29.81 -15.44 5.11
CA ARG A 57 28.48 -15.42 4.49
C ARG A 57 27.45 -14.67 5.32
N ALA A 58 27.47 -14.79 6.62
CA ALA A 58 26.58 -14.04 7.50
C ALA A 58 26.88 -12.53 7.43
N ALA A 59 28.16 -12.14 7.38
CA ALA A 59 28.57 -10.75 7.20
C ALA A 59 28.08 -10.18 5.86
N ILE A 60 28.30 -10.90 4.76
CA ILE A 60 27.83 -10.52 3.43
C ILE A 60 26.29 -10.39 3.39
N ARG A 61 25.56 -11.35 3.99
CA ARG A 61 24.11 -11.25 4.09
C ARG A 61 23.68 -10.01 4.87
N LYS A 62 24.31 -9.73 5.99
CA LYS A 62 24.04 -8.55 6.81
C LYS A 62 24.36 -7.26 6.06
N GLU A 63 25.44 -7.23 5.29
CA GLU A 63 25.82 -6.08 4.48
C GLU A 63 24.82 -5.80 3.35
N ARG A 64 24.35 -6.85 2.66
CA ARG A 64 23.44 -6.74 1.51
C ARG A 64 22.01 -6.49 1.88
N ASN A 65 21.59 -6.83 3.10
CA ASN A 65 20.18 -6.75 3.51
C ASN A 65 20.02 -5.69 4.60
N PHE A 66 19.15 -4.73 4.33
CA PHE A 66 18.57 -3.85 5.34
C PHE A 66 17.15 -4.34 5.67
N LEU A 67 16.84 -4.45 6.96
CA LEU A 67 15.53 -4.86 7.45
C LEU A 67 15.10 -3.94 8.58
N GLU A 68 13.95 -3.32 8.41
CA GLU A 68 13.24 -2.57 9.44
C GLU A 68 11.86 -3.21 9.65
N ILE A 69 11.54 -3.59 10.87
CA ILE A 69 10.23 -4.11 11.27
C ILE A 69 9.68 -3.21 12.35
N GLY A 70 8.50 -2.68 12.13
CA GLY A 70 7.78 -1.85 13.09
C GLY A 70 6.43 -2.47 13.42
N ALA A 71 6.04 -2.40 14.68
CA ALA A 71 4.70 -2.73 15.13
C ALA A 71 4.24 -1.67 16.13
N ALA A 72 2.96 -1.32 16.09
CA ALA A 72 2.37 -0.44 17.08
C ALA A 72 0.93 -0.85 17.39
N VAL A 73 0.56 -0.64 18.65
CA VAL A 73 -0.82 -0.72 19.11
C VAL A 73 -1.18 0.63 19.71
N GLN A 74 -2.22 1.21 19.19
CA GLN A 74 -2.66 2.57 19.51
C GLN A 74 -4.13 2.53 19.87
N GLY A 75 -4.55 3.43 20.75
CA GLY A 75 -5.94 3.47 21.15
C GLY A 75 -6.33 4.81 21.72
N THR A 76 -7.64 5.01 21.80
CA THR A 76 -8.29 6.09 22.54
C THR A 76 -9.40 5.50 23.38
N LEU A 77 -9.61 6.07 24.56
CA LEU A 77 -10.69 5.71 25.46
C LEU A 77 -11.37 7.00 25.91
N SER A 78 -12.68 7.07 25.68
CA SER A 78 -13.56 8.09 26.25
C SER A 78 -14.51 7.40 27.22
N SER A 79 -14.61 7.88 28.44
CA SER A 79 -15.53 7.33 29.44
C SER A 79 -16.15 8.46 30.25
N TYR A 80 -17.46 8.50 30.26
CA TYR A 80 -18.25 9.49 30.94
C TYR A 80 -19.29 8.79 31.83
N ASN A 81 -19.64 9.39 32.94
CA ASN A 81 -20.76 8.93 33.75
C ASN A 81 -22.08 9.56 33.26
N ASP A 82 -23.19 9.01 33.66
CA ASP A 82 -24.53 9.45 33.21
C ASP A 82 -24.81 10.92 33.51
N ALA A 83 -24.32 11.45 34.65
CA ALA A 83 -24.45 12.85 35.00
C ALA A 83 -23.69 13.75 34.03
N TRP A 84 -22.52 13.39 33.58
CA TRP A 84 -21.77 14.14 32.57
C TRP A 84 -22.46 14.10 31.22
N ILE A 85 -22.92 12.92 30.79
CA ILE A 85 -23.62 12.72 29.50
C ILE A 85 -24.89 13.58 29.47
N ALA A 86 -25.65 13.58 30.56
CA ALA A 86 -26.90 14.36 30.66
C ALA A 86 -26.69 15.88 30.66
N THR A 87 -25.55 16.38 31.13
CA THR A 87 -25.30 17.84 31.27
C THR A 87 -24.43 18.40 30.15
N SER A 88 -23.45 17.66 29.70
CA SER A 88 -22.41 18.14 28.79
C SER A 88 -22.34 17.35 27.47
N GLY A 89 -23.08 16.26 27.38
CA GLY A 89 -23.02 15.34 26.25
C GLY A 89 -21.76 14.50 26.24
N GLY A 90 -21.60 13.66 25.20
CA GLY A 90 -20.46 12.78 24.98
C GLY A 90 -20.86 11.31 25.02
N ASP A 91 -20.09 10.46 24.33
CA ASP A 91 -20.33 9.02 24.25
C ASP A 91 -19.16 8.22 24.78
N ASN A 92 -19.46 7.16 25.48
CA ASN A 92 -18.44 6.18 25.88
C ASN A 92 -17.93 5.44 24.66
N ALA A 93 -16.65 5.57 24.35
CA ALA A 93 -16.06 4.98 23.18
C ALA A 93 -14.66 4.44 23.43
N ILE A 94 -14.36 3.32 22.79
CA ILE A 94 -13.02 2.73 22.75
C ILE A 94 -12.64 2.58 21.28
N ALA A 95 -11.47 3.10 20.91
CA ALA A 95 -10.87 2.82 19.61
C ALA A 95 -9.54 2.12 19.82
N VAL A 96 -9.33 1.03 19.10
CA VAL A 96 -8.07 0.28 19.10
C VAL A 96 -7.61 0.09 17.66
N MET A 97 -6.34 0.37 17.40
CA MET A 97 -5.71 0.16 16.09
C MET A 97 -4.36 -0.52 16.27
N ALA A 98 -4.15 -1.58 15.50
CA ALA A 98 -2.85 -2.22 15.33
C ALA A 98 -2.26 -1.83 13.97
N THR A 99 -0.95 -1.57 13.95
CA THR A 99 -0.21 -1.34 12.71
C THR A 99 1.02 -2.24 12.68
N ALA A 100 1.32 -2.75 11.49
CA ALA A 100 2.54 -3.50 11.24
C ALA A 100 3.21 -2.96 9.98
N ARG A 101 4.54 -2.86 10.01
CA ARG A 101 5.36 -2.42 8.90
C ARG A 101 6.57 -3.30 8.76
N LEU A 102 6.90 -3.68 7.54
CA LEU A 102 8.14 -4.31 7.19
C LEU A 102 8.75 -3.54 6.02
N HIS A 103 10.02 -3.19 6.13
CA HIS A 103 10.80 -2.58 5.06
C HIS A 103 12.09 -3.37 4.90
N HIS A 104 12.23 -4.03 3.76
CA HIS A 104 13.40 -4.82 3.41
C HIS A 104 14.05 -4.26 2.15
N ILE A 105 15.37 -4.06 2.17
CA ILE A 105 16.15 -3.67 1.01
C ILE A 105 17.25 -4.70 0.83
N PHE A 106 17.24 -5.36 -0.31
CA PHE A 106 18.34 -6.19 -0.78
C PHE A 106 19.16 -5.43 -1.80
N THR A 107 20.49 -5.37 -1.62
CA THR A 107 21.40 -4.71 -2.55
C THR A 107 22.52 -5.64 -2.93
N LYS A 108 22.73 -5.86 -4.23
CA LYS A 108 23.87 -6.57 -4.78
C LYS A 108 24.42 -5.76 -5.96
N GLU A 109 25.62 -5.17 -5.77
CA GLU A 109 26.26 -4.32 -6.76
C GLU A 109 25.34 -3.17 -7.25
N LYS A 110 24.89 -3.23 -8.51
CA LYS A 110 23.99 -2.24 -9.12
C LYS A 110 22.52 -2.62 -9.01
N PHE A 111 22.21 -3.80 -8.49
CA PHE A 111 20.84 -4.29 -8.38
C PHE A 111 20.32 -4.12 -6.96
N THR A 112 19.12 -3.59 -6.84
CA THR A 112 18.44 -3.37 -5.56
C THR A 112 16.99 -3.84 -5.67
N ILE A 113 16.51 -4.53 -4.64
CA ILE A 113 15.09 -4.84 -4.47
C ILE A 113 14.64 -4.20 -3.17
N GLU A 114 13.71 -3.28 -3.23
CA GLU A 114 13.06 -2.68 -2.07
C GLU A 114 11.67 -3.29 -1.91
N THR A 115 11.41 -3.93 -0.78
CA THR A 115 10.10 -4.52 -0.46
C THR A 115 9.56 -3.87 0.79
N LYS A 116 8.30 -3.39 0.73
CA LYS A 116 7.56 -2.80 1.84
C LYS A 116 6.26 -3.55 2.03
N PHE A 117 5.92 -3.79 3.27
CA PHE A 117 4.62 -4.26 3.70
C PHE A 117 4.12 -3.33 4.80
N ASP A 118 2.94 -2.80 4.62
CA ASP A 118 2.24 -1.96 5.59
C ASP A 118 0.86 -2.56 5.85
N ALA A 119 0.47 -2.66 7.12
CA ALA A 119 -0.85 -3.12 7.52
C ALA A 119 -1.40 -2.25 8.64
N LYS A 120 -2.70 -1.95 8.56
CA LYS A 120 -3.45 -1.20 9.56
C LYS A 120 -4.76 -1.92 9.78
N PHE A 121 -5.09 -2.18 11.05
CA PHE A 121 -6.32 -2.85 11.41
C PHE A 121 -6.86 -2.29 12.70
N GLY A 122 -8.09 -1.81 12.70
CA GLY A 122 -8.66 -1.15 13.85
C GLY A 122 -10.17 -1.26 13.93
N TYR A 123 -10.64 -1.23 15.18
CA TYR A 123 -12.04 -1.22 15.55
C TYR A 123 -12.33 -0.11 16.53
N ASN A 124 -13.54 0.43 16.43
CA ASN A 124 -14.15 1.28 17.42
C ASN A 124 -15.30 0.54 18.08
N ARG A 125 -15.47 0.74 19.38
CA ARG A 125 -16.68 0.40 20.11
C ARG A 125 -17.29 1.68 20.65
N MET A 126 -18.57 1.88 20.38
CA MET A 126 -19.34 2.97 20.95
C MET A 126 -20.76 2.49 21.26
N ASN A 127 -21.43 3.17 22.15
CA ASN A 127 -22.85 2.93 22.41
C ASN A 127 -23.67 3.52 21.26
N VAL A 128 -24.69 2.79 20.83
CA VAL A 128 -25.65 3.24 19.85
C VAL A 128 -27.04 3.01 20.44
N GLU A 129 -27.83 4.07 20.45
CA GLU A 129 -29.23 4.03 20.83
C GLU A 129 -30.06 3.56 19.64
N TYR A 130 -30.89 2.55 19.85
CA TYR A 130 -31.82 2.03 18.86
C TYR A 130 -33.18 2.76 18.98
N ASP A 131 -33.98 2.65 17.94
CA ASP A 131 -35.32 3.28 17.88
C ASP A 131 -36.28 2.80 18.98
N ASP A 132 -36.01 1.65 19.58
CA ASP A 132 -36.75 1.09 20.71
C ASP A 132 -36.29 1.63 22.08
N GLY A 133 -35.30 2.55 22.09
CA GLY A 133 -34.74 3.14 23.30
C GLY A 133 -33.73 2.27 24.03
N THR A 134 -33.27 1.17 23.42
CA THR A 134 -32.21 0.33 23.99
C THR A 134 -30.84 0.82 23.54
N ASP A 135 -29.86 0.85 24.49
CA ASP A 135 -28.47 1.18 24.24
C ASP A 135 -27.64 -0.10 24.13
N GLU A 136 -26.91 -0.25 23.04
CA GLU A 136 -25.98 -1.36 22.88
C GLU A 136 -24.59 -0.87 22.47
N GLY A 137 -23.56 -1.46 23.08
CA GLY A 137 -22.16 -1.19 22.71
C GLY A 137 -21.74 -2.02 21.50
N ILE A 138 -21.63 -1.37 20.33
CA ILE A 138 -21.33 -2.04 19.06
C ILE A 138 -19.89 -1.84 18.65
N TRP A 139 -19.29 -2.92 18.14
CA TRP A 139 -17.97 -2.90 17.50
C TRP A 139 -18.10 -2.69 15.99
N PHE A 140 -17.43 -1.69 15.44
CA PHE A 140 -17.36 -1.47 14.00
C PHE A 140 -15.94 -1.16 13.55
N LYS A 141 -15.63 -1.59 12.37
CA LYS A 141 -14.34 -1.43 11.73
C LYS A 141 -14.12 0.04 11.33
N ASN A 142 -13.00 0.62 11.78
CA ASN A 142 -12.61 1.99 11.42
C ASN A 142 -11.38 2.05 10.51
N GLN A 143 -10.48 1.07 10.60
CA GLN A 143 -9.29 0.95 9.76
C GLN A 143 -9.11 -0.50 9.33
N ASP A 144 -8.86 -0.71 8.05
CA ASP A 144 -8.57 -2.03 7.50
C ASP A 144 -7.90 -1.87 6.15
N GLU A 145 -6.59 -1.90 6.13
CA GLU A 145 -5.81 -1.85 4.91
C GLU A 145 -4.53 -2.64 5.08
N PHE A 146 -4.16 -3.41 4.09
CA PHE A 146 -2.79 -3.86 3.92
C PHE A 146 -2.29 -3.54 2.50
N ALA A 147 -1.01 -3.25 2.42
CA ALA A 147 -0.32 -2.98 1.18
C ALA A 147 1.03 -3.69 1.17
N ILE A 148 1.34 -4.33 0.05
CA ILE A 148 2.66 -4.86 -0.24
C ILE A 148 3.17 -4.20 -1.50
N SER A 149 4.41 -3.75 -1.49
CA SER A 149 5.08 -3.23 -2.68
C SER A 149 6.48 -3.83 -2.80
N THR A 150 6.88 -4.11 -4.04
CA THR A 150 8.25 -4.53 -4.35
C THR A 150 8.75 -3.74 -5.54
N ALA A 151 9.98 -3.24 -5.43
CA ALA A 151 10.60 -2.37 -6.41
C ALA A 151 12.00 -2.87 -6.77
N PRO A 152 12.11 -3.84 -7.72
CA PRO A 152 13.39 -4.21 -8.31
C PRO A 152 13.91 -3.07 -9.19
N ALA A 153 15.17 -2.70 -9.01
CA ALA A 153 15.79 -1.60 -9.72
C ALA A 153 17.27 -1.88 -10.04
N TYR A 154 17.70 -1.44 -11.21
CA TYR A 154 19.09 -1.48 -11.66
C TYR A 154 19.67 -0.08 -11.74
N LYS A 155 20.77 0.16 -11.02
CA LYS A 155 21.47 1.44 -10.98
C LYS A 155 22.37 1.59 -12.20
N PHE A 156 22.00 2.44 -13.15
CA PHE A 156 22.80 2.71 -14.35
C PHE A 156 23.61 4.01 -14.27
N SER A 157 23.24 4.93 -13.37
CA SER A 157 23.97 6.17 -13.11
C SER A 157 24.02 6.46 -11.60
N LYS A 158 24.80 7.47 -11.19
CA LYS A 158 24.97 7.84 -9.78
C LYS A 158 23.66 8.07 -9.06
N ASN A 159 22.71 8.74 -9.71
CA ASN A 159 21.44 9.18 -9.14
C ASN A 159 20.22 8.53 -9.81
N TRP A 160 20.42 7.72 -10.86
CA TRP A 160 19.35 7.18 -11.66
C TRP A 160 19.33 5.65 -11.63
N ASN A 161 18.15 5.12 -11.41
CA ASN A 161 17.84 3.69 -11.52
C ASN A 161 16.79 3.48 -12.60
N PHE A 162 16.84 2.34 -13.27
CA PHE A 162 15.76 1.82 -14.08
C PHE A 162 15.17 0.61 -13.38
N GLY A 163 13.85 0.47 -13.37
CA GLY A 163 13.23 -0.64 -12.68
C GLY A 163 11.71 -0.64 -12.79
N SER A 164 11.10 -1.44 -11.95
CA SER A 164 9.65 -1.52 -11.83
C SER A 164 9.20 -1.34 -10.39
N ILE A 165 7.95 -0.94 -10.20
CA ILE A 165 7.28 -0.94 -8.90
C ILE A 165 6.01 -1.77 -9.08
N LEU A 166 5.86 -2.80 -8.27
CA LEU A 166 4.66 -3.61 -8.16
C LEU A 166 4.04 -3.31 -6.80
N LYS A 167 2.78 -2.95 -6.77
CA LYS A 167 2.06 -2.62 -5.54
C LYS A 167 0.70 -3.30 -5.53
N PHE A 168 0.40 -3.95 -4.43
CA PHE A 168 -0.89 -4.57 -4.18
C PHE A 168 -1.47 -4.04 -2.87
N ARG A 169 -2.75 -3.69 -2.87
CA ARG A 169 -3.50 -3.23 -1.71
C ARG A 169 -4.84 -3.94 -1.62
N SER A 170 -5.25 -4.24 -0.41
CA SER A 170 -6.61 -4.70 -0.11
C SER A 170 -6.91 -4.54 1.37
N GLN A 171 -7.94 -5.18 1.84
CA GLN A 171 -8.37 -5.20 3.22
C GLN A 171 -8.55 -6.63 3.72
N PHE A 172 -8.53 -6.82 5.04
CA PHE A 172 -8.59 -8.14 5.68
C PHE A 172 -10.02 -8.60 5.92
N ALA A 173 -10.88 -7.69 6.39
CA ALA A 173 -12.17 -8.03 6.96
C ALA A 173 -13.34 -7.35 6.24
N ASN A 174 -14.55 -7.83 6.51
CA ASN A 174 -15.76 -7.23 6.01
C ASN A 174 -15.92 -5.80 6.54
N GLY A 175 -16.40 -4.89 5.69
CA GLY A 175 -16.85 -3.57 6.06
C GLY A 175 -18.32 -3.40 5.73
N TYR A 176 -19.03 -2.64 6.56
CA TYR A 176 -20.48 -2.43 6.44
C TYR A 176 -20.77 -0.94 6.33
N VAL A 177 -21.91 -0.62 5.75
CA VAL A 177 -22.38 0.78 5.63
C VAL A 177 -22.94 1.24 6.96
N SER A 178 -23.85 0.43 7.51
CA SER A 178 -24.44 0.67 8.82
C SER A 178 -23.54 0.15 9.93
N ARG A 179 -23.55 0.82 11.06
CA ARG A 179 -22.86 0.37 12.27
C ARG A 179 -23.66 -0.68 13.01
N THR A 180 -24.99 -0.55 12.99
CA THR A 180 -25.94 -1.42 13.68
C THR A 180 -26.24 -2.69 12.87
N GLU A 181 -26.38 -2.55 11.56
CA GLU A 181 -26.75 -3.64 10.66
C GLU A 181 -25.52 -4.20 9.95
N GLN A 182 -24.84 -5.17 10.57
CA GLN A 182 -23.63 -5.77 10.03
C GLN A 182 -23.92 -7.07 9.27
N GLU A 183 -24.91 -7.04 8.42
CA GLU A 183 -25.35 -8.16 7.59
C GLU A 183 -24.80 -8.10 6.16
N SER A 184 -24.98 -9.18 5.41
CA SER A 184 -24.43 -9.28 4.05
C SER A 184 -25.02 -8.26 3.08
N MET A 185 -26.30 -7.87 3.27
CA MET A 185 -26.99 -6.86 2.45
C MET A 185 -26.46 -5.43 2.68
N HIS A 186 -25.79 -5.17 3.80
CA HIS A 186 -25.19 -3.87 4.12
C HIS A 186 -23.66 -3.88 3.94
N ARG A 187 -23.13 -4.94 3.34
CA ARG A 187 -21.68 -5.10 3.14
C ARG A 187 -21.19 -4.18 2.03
N LYS A 188 -20.26 -3.29 2.37
CA LYS A 188 -19.59 -2.40 1.42
C LYS A 188 -18.22 -2.91 0.99
N SER A 189 -17.59 -3.78 1.77
CA SER A 189 -16.25 -4.26 1.46
C SER A 189 -15.95 -5.63 2.08
N ARG A 190 -14.99 -6.35 1.46
CA ARG A 190 -14.51 -7.67 1.88
C ARG A 190 -13.06 -7.83 1.43
N PHE A 191 -12.41 -8.93 1.82
CA PHE A 191 -11.11 -9.31 1.25
C PHE A 191 -11.17 -9.33 -0.28
N LEU A 192 -10.25 -8.65 -0.97
CA LEU A 192 -10.22 -8.41 -2.42
C LEU A 192 -11.45 -7.68 -3.00
N SER A 193 -12.22 -7.01 -2.17
CA SER A 193 -13.38 -6.24 -2.60
C SER A 193 -13.51 -4.95 -1.77
N PRO A 194 -12.75 -3.86 -2.13
CA PRO A 194 -11.84 -3.76 -3.27
C PRO A 194 -10.43 -4.33 -3.03
N GLY A 195 -9.80 -4.77 -4.11
CA GLY A 195 -8.37 -5.01 -4.22
C GLY A 195 -7.79 -4.14 -5.33
N TYR A 196 -6.55 -3.66 -5.17
CA TYR A 196 -5.87 -2.81 -6.15
C TYR A 196 -4.50 -3.38 -6.46
N PHE A 197 -4.16 -3.44 -7.73
CA PHE A 197 -2.86 -3.90 -8.19
C PHE A 197 -2.28 -2.92 -9.20
N ASP A 198 -1.17 -2.31 -8.85
CA ASP A 198 -0.47 -1.34 -9.69
C ASP A 198 0.89 -1.91 -10.10
N VAL A 199 1.21 -1.79 -11.36
CA VAL A 199 2.53 -2.11 -11.93
C VAL A 199 3.02 -0.91 -12.70
N SER A 200 4.26 -0.50 -12.47
CA SER A 200 4.89 0.60 -13.21
C SER A 200 6.32 0.24 -13.57
N VAL A 201 6.74 0.61 -14.78
CA VAL A 201 8.09 0.41 -15.29
C VAL A 201 8.65 1.74 -15.76
N GLY A 202 9.81 2.12 -15.25
CA GLY A 202 10.38 3.41 -15.57
C GLY A 202 11.67 3.75 -14.84
N PHE A 203 11.91 5.03 -14.68
CA PHE A 203 13.13 5.59 -14.15
C PHE A 203 12.91 6.20 -12.78
N THR A 204 13.82 5.94 -11.86
CA THR A 204 13.80 6.54 -10.53
C THR A 204 15.02 7.44 -10.36
N TYR A 205 14.77 8.70 -10.08
CA TYR A 205 15.77 9.66 -9.67
C TYR A 205 15.86 9.70 -8.15
N ASN A 206 17.06 9.54 -7.61
CA ASN A 206 17.34 9.68 -6.19
C ASN A 206 18.11 11.00 -5.97
N CYS A 207 17.51 11.91 -5.22
CA CYS A 207 18.17 13.18 -4.91
C CYS A 207 19.47 12.92 -4.13
N PRO A 208 20.62 13.49 -4.55
CA PRO A 208 21.90 13.25 -3.90
C PRO A 208 22.06 13.98 -2.56
N LEU A 209 21.11 14.84 -2.19
CA LEU A 209 21.17 15.64 -0.98
C LEU A 209 20.67 14.81 0.20
N GLU A 210 21.55 14.41 1.12
CA GLU A 210 21.18 13.69 2.35
C GLU A 210 20.17 14.46 3.21
N ARG A 211 20.22 15.80 3.15
CA ARG A 211 19.27 16.66 3.85
C ARG A 211 17.87 16.65 3.23
N PHE A 212 17.73 16.19 2.00
CA PHE A 212 16.47 16.18 1.26
C PHE A 212 16.33 14.87 0.47
N PRO A 213 16.10 13.73 1.14
CA PRO A 213 16.07 12.40 0.53
C PRO A 213 14.78 12.17 -0.26
N VAL A 214 14.63 12.84 -1.39
CA VAL A 214 13.51 12.66 -2.31
C VAL A 214 13.85 11.62 -3.36
N LYS A 215 12.92 10.73 -3.63
CA LYS A 215 12.93 9.81 -4.76
C LYS A 215 11.78 10.19 -5.69
N VAL A 216 12.05 10.36 -6.96
CA VAL A 216 11.04 10.62 -8.00
C VAL A 216 11.07 9.48 -8.99
N ASN A 217 9.97 8.75 -9.10
CA ASN A 217 9.79 7.70 -10.09
C ASN A 217 8.88 8.20 -11.21
N LEU A 218 9.38 8.13 -12.43
CA LEU A 218 8.66 8.41 -13.67
C LEU A 218 8.51 7.11 -14.45
N SER A 219 7.29 6.64 -14.58
CA SER A 219 6.97 5.39 -15.28
C SER A 219 6.11 5.66 -16.49
N PRO A 220 6.71 5.70 -17.71
CA PRO A 220 5.98 5.87 -18.97
C PRO A 220 4.98 4.73 -19.22
N ILE A 221 5.30 3.55 -18.71
CA ILE A 221 4.46 2.36 -18.82
C ILE A 221 3.99 1.99 -17.43
N ALA A 222 2.70 2.10 -17.21
CA ALA A 222 2.06 1.71 -15.97
C ALA A 222 0.73 1.01 -16.25
N MET A 223 0.32 0.15 -15.32
CA MET A 223 -0.96 -0.56 -15.35
C MET A 223 -1.56 -0.48 -13.96
N SER A 224 -2.83 -0.21 -13.89
CA SER A 224 -3.62 -0.26 -12.65
C SER A 224 -4.79 -1.22 -12.85
N ALA A 225 -5.04 -2.07 -11.85
CA ALA A 225 -6.17 -2.96 -11.83
C ALA A 225 -6.94 -2.83 -10.52
N THR A 226 -8.25 -2.74 -10.63
CA THR A 226 -9.19 -2.78 -9.51
C THR A 226 -9.94 -4.09 -9.53
N PHE A 227 -10.01 -4.76 -8.39
CA PHE A 227 -10.71 -6.02 -8.21
C PHE A 227 -11.87 -5.85 -7.24
N ASN A 228 -13.01 -6.45 -7.56
CA ASN A 228 -14.16 -6.55 -6.69
C ASN A 228 -14.77 -7.95 -6.82
N GLU A 229 -14.13 -8.91 -6.16
CA GLU A 229 -14.46 -10.34 -6.30
C GLU A 229 -15.77 -10.73 -5.62
N SER A 230 -16.25 -9.94 -4.65
CA SER A 230 -17.47 -10.25 -3.90
C SER A 230 -18.73 -9.84 -4.66
N GLY A 231 -19.54 -10.82 -5.10
CA GLY A 231 -20.84 -10.58 -5.69
C GLY A 231 -21.75 -9.74 -4.78
N SER A 232 -21.82 -10.05 -3.48
CA SER A 232 -22.66 -9.30 -2.53
C SER A 232 -22.25 -7.83 -2.38
N VAL A 233 -20.95 -7.49 -2.54
CA VAL A 233 -20.49 -6.10 -2.52
C VAL A 233 -20.92 -5.37 -3.79
N ARG A 234 -20.86 -6.03 -4.94
CA ARG A 234 -21.30 -5.45 -6.22
C ARG A 234 -22.83 -5.29 -6.27
N GLU A 235 -23.57 -6.30 -5.83
CA GLU A 235 -25.04 -6.26 -5.73
C GLU A 235 -25.55 -5.15 -4.81
N ASN A 236 -24.78 -4.82 -3.76
CA ASN A 236 -25.06 -3.68 -2.88
C ASN A 236 -24.65 -2.31 -3.49
N GLY A 237 -24.23 -2.26 -4.76
CA GLY A 237 -23.89 -1.04 -5.48
C GLY A 237 -22.47 -0.49 -5.24
N TYR A 238 -21.61 -1.21 -4.48
CA TYR A 238 -20.22 -0.80 -4.24
C TYR A 238 -19.29 -1.33 -5.34
N LEU A 239 -19.20 -0.61 -6.46
CA LEU A 239 -18.50 -1.05 -7.67
C LEU A 239 -17.02 -0.66 -7.73
N TYR A 240 -16.57 0.32 -6.95
CA TYR A 240 -15.18 0.80 -6.87
C TYR A 240 -14.57 1.21 -8.22
N GLY A 241 -15.39 1.79 -9.10
CA GLY A 241 -15.00 2.25 -10.42
C GLY A 241 -15.18 1.21 -11.54
N ILE A 242 -15.68 0.01 -11.24
CA ILE A 242 -16.11 -0.96 -12.23
C ILE A 242 -17.53 -0.58 -12.65
N GLU A 243 -17.76 -0.27 -13.94
CA GLU A 243 -19.05 0.22 -14.41
C GLU A 243 -20.11 -0.87 -14.45
N ASN A 244 -19.73 -2.08 -14.83
CA ASN A 244 -20.63 -3.21 -14.97
C ASN A 244 -20.63 -4.09 -13.70
N PRO A 245 -21.75 -4.22 -12.96
CA PRO A 245 -21.84 -5.08 -11.78
C PRO A 245 -21.53 -6.56 -12.03
N ALA A 246 -21.68 -7.03 -13.27
CA ALA A 246 -21.37 -8.40 -13.64
C ALA A 246 -19.84 -8.65 -13.75
N GLU A 247 -19.05 -7.60 -13.92
CA GLU A 247 -17.61 -7.67 -13.96
C GLU A 247 -16.99 -7.59 -12.56
N SER A 248 -15.90 -8.31 -12.35
CA SER A 248 -15.18 -8.32 -11.08
C SER A 248 -13.85 -7.58 -11.12
N SER A 249 -13.47 -7.03 -12.26
CA SER A 249 -12.21 -6.31 -12.41
C SER A 249 -12.24 -5.26 -13.49
N LEU A 250 -11.52 -4.16 -13.24
CA LEU A 250 -11.21 -3.10 -14.20
C LEU A 250 -9.70 -3.06 -14.41
N TRP A 251 -9.25 -2.97 -15.65
CA TRP A 251 -7.84 -2.88 -16.03
C TRP A 251 -7.60 -1.62 -16.84
N GLU A 252 -6.62 -0.84 -16.42
CA GLU A 252 -6.24 0.40 -17.08
C GLU A 252 -4.74 0.40 -17.36
N GLY A 253 -4.37 0.83 -18.56
CA GLY A 253 -3.00 1.06 -18.97
C GLY A 253 -2.70 2.57 -19.04
N GLY A 254 -1.47 2.96 -18.71
CA GLY A 254 -1.15 4.37 -18.70
C GLY A 254 0.28 4.69 -18.31
N SER A 255 0.45 5.82 -17.65
CA SER A 255 1.72 6.25 -17.08
C SER A 255 1.54 6.68 -15.63
N SER A 256 2.61 6.61 -14.83
CA SER A 256 2.55 7.00 -13.42
C SER A 256 3.75 7.86 -13.00
N LEU A 257 3.49 8.68 -12.00
CA LEU A 257 4.47 9.47 -11.27
C LEU A 257 4.36 9.13 -9.79
N GLN A 258 5.50 8.81 -9.15
CA GLN A 258 5.56 8.66 -7.70
C GLN A 258 6.67 9.52 -7.12
N ILE A 259 6.39 10.24 -6.04
CA ILE A 259 7.35 11.03 -5.30
C ILE A 259 7.33 10.55 -3.85
N ASP A 260 8.48 10.09 -3.37
CA ASP A 260 8.67 9.63 -2.00
C ASP A 260 9.66 10.52 -1.26
N PHE A 261 9.32 10.84 -0.02
CA PHE A 261 10.22 11.50 0.92
C PHE A 261 10.09 10.81 2.28
N ASP A 262 11.22 10.45 2.88
CA ASP A 262 11.28 9.86 4.22
C ASP A 262 12.52 10.39 4.95
N ARG A 263 12.30 11.17 5.99
CA ARG A 263 13.39 11.74 6.78
C ARG A 263 13.08 11.70 8.27
N THR A 264 14.14 11.44 9.01
CA THR A 264 14.15 11.46 10.47
C THR A 264 15.04 12.60 10.97
N TRP A 265 14.58 13.32 11.99
CA TRP A 265 15.31 14.43 12.63
C TRP A 265 15.51 14.21 14.12
N GLY A 266 16.47 14.94 14.65
CA GLY A 266 16.78 15.01 16.07
C GLY A 266 17.66 13.89 16.58
N LYS A 267 18.21 14.08 17.78
CA LYS A 267 18.93 13.03 18.51
C LYS A 267 17.95 11.89 18.79
N ASN A 268 18.34 10.67 18.56
CA ASN A 268 17.51 9.46 18.73
C ASN A 268 16.31 9.35 17.77
N GLY A 269 16.23 10.20 16.72
CA GLY A 269 15.18 10.10 15.72
C GLY A 269 13.77 10.31 16.28
N TRP A 270 13.60 11.30 17.14
CA TRP A 270 12.33 11.58 17.81
C TRP A 270 11.22 12.08 16.87
N PHE A 271 11.59 12.60 15.69
CA PHE A 271 10.69 13.15 14.70
C PHE A 271 10.95 12.53 13.35
N ARG A 272 9.96 11.91 12.72
CA ARG A 272 10.05 11.33 11.37
C ARG A 272 8.86 11.79 10.54
N TYR A 273 9.14 12.29 9.35
CA TYR A 273 8.12 12.62 8.38
C TYR A 273 8.32 11.78 7.11
N ARG A 274 7.24 11.17 6.66
CA ARG A 274 7.16 10.39 5.43
C ARG A 274 6.01 10.89 4.60
N THR A 275 6.25 11.07 3.32
CA THR A 275 5.21 11.37 2.36
C THR A 275 5.43 10.58 1.07
N THR A 276 4.33 10.09 0.50
CA THR A 276 4.29 9.45 -0.81
C THR A 276 3.15 10.09 -1.60
N LEU A 277 3.50 10.72 -2.70
CA LEU A 277 2.54 11.20 -3.70
C LEU A 277 2.61 10.26 -4.89
N TYR A 278 1.50 9.63 -5.23
CA TYR A 278 1.34 8.78 -6.40
C TYR A 278 0.25 9.35 -7.30
N SER A 279 0.53 9.42 -8.59
CA SER A 279 -0.43 9.81 -9.62
C SER A 279 -0.36 8.84 -10.79
N PHE A 280 -1.51 8.37 -11.26
CA PHE A 280 -1.65 7.48 -12.40
C PHE A 280 -2.57 8.12 -13.44
N PHE A 281 -2.15 8.09 -14.71
CA PHE A 281 -2.92 8.53 -15.86
C PHE A 281 -3.28 7.31 -16.71
N GLY A 282 -4.54 6.90 -16.65
CA GLY A 282 -5.09 5.78 -17.42
C GLY A 282 -5.56 6.25 -18.80
N TRP A 283 -4.74 6.15 -19.81
CA TRP A 283 -5.06 6.53 -21.20
C TRP A 283 -5.57 5.35 -22.03
N ILE A 284 -5.36 4.12 -21.57
CA ILE A 284 -5.96 2.90 -22.09
C ILE A 284 -6.89 2.38 -20.98
N THR A 285 -8.19 2.50 -21.18
CA THR A 285 -9.19 2.12 -20.19
C THR A 285 -10.39 1.50 -20.88
N SER A 286 -11.05 0.57 -20.19
CA SER A 286 -12.33 0.00 -20.60
C SER A 286 -13.54 0.82 -20.12
N LEU A 287 -13.31 1.89 -19.36
CA LEU A 287 -14.36 2.80 -18.96
C LEU A 287 -15.03 3.44 -20.17
N ALA A 288 -16.33 3.72 -20.08
CA ALA A 288 -17.09 4.31 -21.17
C ALA A 288 -16.40 5.55 -21.76
N GLN A 289 -16.36 5.61 -23.09
CA GLN A 289 -15.67 6.67 -23.83
C GLN A 289 -16.62 7.74 -24.37
N ASP A 290 -17.91 7.39 -24.48
CA ASP A 290 -18.90 8.17 -25.21
C ASP A 290 -19.28 9.48 -24.51
N ASN A 291 -19.19 9.51 -23.17
CA ASN A 291 -19.52 10.68 -22.33
C ASN A 291 -18.27 11.37 -21.79
N LYS A 292 -17.22 11.51 -22.58
CA LYS A 292 -15.98 12.20 -22.19
C LYS A 292 -16.01 13.69 -22.51
N PHE A 293 -15.83 14.48 -21.47
CA PHE A 293 -15.73 15.94 -21.56
C PHE A 293 -14.26 16.38 -21.44
N ARG A 294 -13.85 17.31 -22.28
CA ARG A 294 -12.48 17.88 -22.24
C ARG A 294 -12.38 19.04 -21.26
N LYS A 295 -13.44 19.82 -21.12
CA LYS A 295 -13.50 20.96 -20.22
C LYS A 295 -14.18 20.58 -18.92
N PHE A 296 -13.66 21.13 -17.84
CA PHE A 296 -14.15 20.81 -16.49
C PHE A 296 -15.59 21.33 -16.27
N ASP A 297 -15.91 22.52 -16.80
CA ASP A 297 -17.23 23.17 -16.68
C ASP A 297 -18.31 22.32 -17.38
N GLU A 298 -18.06 21.92 -18.64
CA GLU A 298 -18.96 21.06 -19.41
C GLU A 298 -19.19 19.72 -18.72
N TYR A 299 -18.12 19.18 -18.14
CA TYR A 299 -18.21 17.95 -17.34
C TYR A 299 -19.05 18.13 -16.08
N THR A 300 -18.87 19.23 -15.35
CA THR A 300 -19.62 19.50 -14.11
C THR A 300 -21.11 19.65 -14.41
N ASP A 301 -21.45 20.42 -15.47
CA ASP A 301 -22.84 20.58 -15.91
C ASP A 301 -23.48 19.26 -16.35
N ALA A 302 -22.71 18.39 -17.01
CA ALA A 302 -23.19 17.07 -17.42
C ALA A 302 -23.41 16.17 -16.19
N MET A 303 -22.54 16.28 -15.18
CA MET A 303 -22.65 15.52 -13.94
C MET A 303 -23.85 15.95 -13.10
N ASP A 304 -24.10 17.25 -13.01
CA ASP A 304 -25.27 17.77 -12.29
C ASP A 304 -26.57 17.25 -12.93
N ARG A 305 -26.61 17.22 -14.27
CA ARG A 305 -27.75 16.63 -15.02
C ARG A 305 -27.86 15.11 -14.78
N TRP A 306 -26.75 14.38 -14.85
CA TRP A 306 -26.74 12.94 -14.61
C TRP A 306 -27.15 12.57 -13.18
N SER A 307 -26.77 13.40 -12.20
CA SER A 307 -27.10 13.21 -10.79
C SER A 307 -28.57 13.57 -10.45
N ASN A 308 -29.23 14.27 -11.34
CA ASN A 308 -30.64 14.65 -11.15
C ASN A 308 -31.59 13.67 -11.89
N PRO A 309 -32.26 12.72 -11.20
CA PRO A 309 -33.13 11.72 -11.83
C PRO A 309 -34.32 12.29 -12.59
N ASP A 310 -34.65 13.55 -12.34
CA ASP A 310 -35.76 14.26 -12.99
C ASP A 310 -35.35 14.87 -14.35
N ASP A 311 -34.08 14.99 -14.63
CA ASP A 311 -33.54 15.49 -15.90
C ASP A 311 -33.54 14.37 -16.95
N LYS A 312 -34.50 14.40 -17.85
CA LYS A 312 -34.61 13.43 -18.95
C LYS A 312 -33.75 13.74 -20.17
N SER A 313 -32.95 14.77 -20.11
CA SER A 313 -32.03 15.17 -21.22
C SER A 313 -30.79 14.28 -21.36
N ILE A 314 -30.50 13.48 -20.35
CA ILE A 314 -29.38 12.55 -20.32
C ILE A 314 -29.83 11.20 -19.74
N GLY A 315 -29.18 10.10 -20.14
CA GLY A 315 -29.38 8.81 -19.48
C GLY A 315 -28.80 8.80 -18.06
N HIS A 316 -29.38 7.99 -17.18
CA HIS A 316 -28.97 7.88 -15.77
C HIS A 316 -28.34 6.52 -15.42
N GLU A 317 -28.11 5.68 -16.43
CA GLU A 317 -27.40 4.43 -16.24
C GLU A 317 -25.91 4.67 -16.00
N MET A 318 -25.22 3.69 -15.43
CA MET A 318 -23.76 3.82 -15.17
C MET A 318 -22.95 4.01 -16.44
N GLY A 319 -23.41 3.46 -17.59
CA GLY A 319 -22.80 3.69 -18.90
C GLY A 319 -22.94 5.11 -19.44
N ASP A 320 -23.92 5.86 -18.96
CA ASP A 320 -24.18 7.26 -19.36
C ASP A 320 -23.43 8.28 -18.48
N LYS A 321 -22.75 7.79 -17.45
CA LYS A 321 -22.03 8.64 -16.50
C LYS A 321 -20.97 9.50 -17.18
N PRO A 322 -21.01 10.84 -17.00
CA PRO A 322 -19.99 11.70 -17.56
C PRO A 322 -18.59 11.44 -17.03
N HIS A 323 -17.59 11.52 -17.90
CA HIS A 323 -16.18 11.34 -17.55
C HIS A 323 -15.33 12.51 -18.07
N LEU A 324 -14.28 12.87 -17.35
CA LEU A 324 -13.25 13.75 -17.93
C LEU A 324 -12.37 12.96 -18.89
N ALA A 325 -11.98 13.59 -20.00
CA ALA A 325 -11.10 12.98 -20.97
C ALA A 325 -9.71 12.63 -20.41
N VAL A 326 -9.27 13.35 -19.37
CA VAL A 326 -8.08 13.06 -18.59
C VAL A 326 -8.44 13.19 -17.12
N HIS A 327 -8.36 12.08 -16.38
CA HIS A 327 -8.61 12.05 -14.93
C HIS A 327 -7.50 11.24 -14.25
N PRO A 328 -6.52 11.91 -13.65
CA PRO A 328 -5.51 11.21 -12.89
C PRO A 328 -6.13 10.60 -11.62
N THR A 329 -5.74 9.39 -11.29
CA THR A 329 -5.88 8.88 -9.94
C THR A 329 -4.73 9.46 -9.12
N VAL A 330 -5.04 10.12 -8.00
CA VAL A 330 -4.04 10.71 -7.11
C VAL A 330 -4.17 10.12 -5.72
N ARG A 331 -3.07 9.68 -5.15
CA ARG A 331 -2.98 9.25 -3.77
C ARG A 331 -1.80 9.95 -3.10
N TRP A 332 -2.10 10.72 -2.08
CA TRP A 332 -1.10 11.42 -1.29
C TRP A 332 -1.20 10.99 0.17
N GLU A 333 -0.18 10.31 0.64
CA GLU A 333 -0.09 9.78 2.00
C GLU A 333 1.00 10.52 2.77
N ASN A 334 0.67 10.98 3.95
CA ASN A 334 1.59 11.65 4.85
C ASN A 334 1.53 10.99 6.22
N THR A 335 2.69 10.75 6.80
CA THR A 335 2.80 10.23 8.16
C THR A 335 3.83 11.07 8.91
N LEU A 336 3.39 11.69 9.97
CA LEU A 336 4.22 12.37 10.94
C LEU A 336 4.29 11.53 12.22
N GLU A 337 5.47 11.05 12.55
CA GLU A 337 5.74 10.26 13.75
C GLU A 337 6.56 11.07 14.74
N ILE A 338 6.05 11.24 15.95
CA ILE A 338 6.71 11.93 17.06
C ILE A 338 6.91 10.91 18.18
N LYS A 339 8.16 10.59 18.50
CA LYS A 339 8.53 9.64 19.56
C LYS A 339 8.76 10.41 20.86
N ALA A 340 7.86 10.24 21.81
CA ALA A 340 8.04 10.76 23.16
C ALA A 340 9.07 9.94 23.95
N THR A 341 9.08 8.62 23.74
CA THR A 341 10.06 7.69 24.31
C THR A 341 10.43 6.62 23.27
N LYS A 342 11.27 5.64 23.64
CA LYS A 342 11.60 4.49 22.79
C LYS A 342 10.35 3.66 22.40
N TYR A 343 9.31 3.69 23.23
CA TYR A 343 8.12 2.84 23.06
C TYR A 343 6.83 3.61 22.87
N ILE A 344 6.79 4.92 23.19
CA ILE A 344 5.58 5.73 23.06
C ILE A 344 5.77 6.69 21.91
N SER A 345 4.84 6.62 20.95
CA SER A 345 4.81 7.52 19.80
C SER A 345 3.41 8.07 19.55
N THR A 346 3.40 9.30 19.01
CA THR A 346 2.22 9.92 18.42
C THR A 346 2.38 9.89 16.91
N ASN A 347 1.37 9.42 16.20
CA ASN A 347 1.33 9.41 14.75
C ASN A 347 0.18 10.26 14.25
N ILE A 348 0.48 11.16 13.31
CA ILE A 348 -0.50 11.91 12.54
C ILE A 348 -0.42 11.38 11.11
N ASN A 349 -1.51 10.79 10.65
CA ASN A 349 -1.64 10.30 9.29
C ASN A 349 -2.63 11.20 8.55
N PHE A 350 -2.22 11.72 7.43
CA PHE A 350 -3.07 12.44 6.50
C PHE A 350 -3.02 11.75 5.14
N GLN A 351 -4.19 11.40 4.62
CA GLN A 351 -4.32 10.75 3.32
C GLN A 351 -5.33 11.50 2.46
N LEU A 352 -4.92 11.82 1.25
CA LEU A 352 -5.77 12.33 0.19
C LEU A 352 -5.85 11.27 -0.90
N TYR A 353 -7.07 10.95 -1.30
CA TYR A 353 -7.33 10.05 -2.41
C TYR A 353 -8.32 10.68 -3.38
N TYR A 354 -8.00 10.62 -4.66
CA TYR A 354 -8.82 11.11 -5.73
C TYR A 354 -8.83 10.11 -6.88
N ASN A 355 -9.99 9.57 -7.18
CA ASN A 355 -10.23 8.71 -8.32
C ASN A 355 -11.64 8.92 -8.82
N ARG A 356 -11.78 9.58 -9.94
CA ARG A 356 -13.08 9.92 -10.49
C ARG A 356 -13.95 8.73 -10.89
N ALA A 357 -13.34 7.62 -11.23
CA ALA A 357 -14.09 6.39 -11.49
C ALA A 357 -14.82 5.86 -10.24
N GLN A 358 -14.36 6.24 -9.04
CA GLN A 358 -14.97 5.81 -7.77
C GLN A 358 -15.82 6.90 -7.11
N CYS A 359 -15.31 8.13 -7.08
CA CYS A 359 -15.95 9.25 -6.43
C CYS A 359 -15.49 10.56 -7.07
N TYR A 360 -16.41 11.51 -7.24
CA TYR A 360 -16.12 12.82 -7.81
C TYR A 360 -15.38 13.75 -6.87
N ASP A 361 -15.57 13.53 -5.57
CA ASP A 361 -14.98 14.36 -4.55
C ASP A 361 -13.62 13.83 -4.14
N VAL A 362 -12.79 14.76 -3.67
CA VAL A 362 -11.52 14.40 -3.02
C VAL A 362 -11.82 13.76 -1.68
N GLN A 363 -11.35 12.54 -1.51
CA GLN A 363 -11.48 11.80 -0.25
C GLN A 363 -10.31 12.17 0.67
N LEU A 364 -10.62 12.68 1.86
CA LEU A 364 -9.64 13.08 2.87
C LEU A 364 -9.81 12.24 4.12
N GLN A 365 -8.70 11.75 4.65
CA GLN A 365 -8.66 11.10 5.96
C GLN A 365 -7.54 11.69 6.79
N THR A 366 -7.85 12.13 8.00
CA THR A 366 -6.86 12.52 9.00
C THR A 366 -7.04 11.66 10.24
N LEU A 367 -5.98 11.08 10.73
CA LEU A 367 -5.99 10.22 11.90
C LEU A 367 -4.82 10.58 12.82
N LEU A 368 -5.13 10.99 14.03
CA LEU A 368 -4.17 11.21 15.12
C LEU A 368 -4.27 10.03 16.09
N THR A 369 -3.14 9.39 16.36
CA THR A 369 -3.09 8.24 17.25
C THR A 369 -1.91 8.33 18.20
N VAL A 370 -2.11 7.87 19.42
CA VAL A 370 -1.08 7.77 20.46
C VAL A 370 -1.04 6.34 20.95
N GLY A 371 0.13 5.79 21.14
CA GLY A 371 0.22 4.42 21.62
C GLY A 371 1.63 3.88 21.76
N LEU A 372 1.69 2.57 21.98
CA LEU A 372 2.94 1.85 22.10
C LEU A 372 3.43 1.44 20.71
N SER A 373 4.69 1.74 20.40
CA SER A 373 5.34 1.35 19.16
C SER A 373 6.71 0.75 19.44
N TYR A 374 7.07 -0.23 18.63
CA TYR A 374 8.40 -0.82 18.63
C TYR A 374 8.93 -0.93 17.21
N THR A 375 10.17 -0.52 17.00
CA THR A 375 10.84 -0.62 15.72
C THR A 375 12.16 -1.34 15.88
N PHE A 376 12.32 -2.44 15.19
CA PHE A 376 13.57 -3.18 15.05
C PHE A 376 14.26 -2.82 13.74
N LYS A 377 15.58 -2.60 13.80
CA LYS A 377 16.46 -2.42 12.62
C LYS A 377 17.66 -3.33 12.77
N ASN A 378 18.06 -3.96 11.69
CA ASN A 378 19.24 -4.82 11.69
C ASN A 378 20.57 -4.07 11.47
N LYS A 379 20.50 -2.78 11.12
CA LYS A 379 21.63 -1.85 10.93
C LYS A 379 21.30 -0.49 11.54
#